data_3b609aeb000ce73806f0d408f2863d13
#
_entry.id   3b609aeb000ce73806f0d408f2863d13
#
_cell.length_a   1.000
_cell.length_b   1.000
_cell.length_c   1.000
_cell.angle_alpha   90.00
_cell.angle_beta   90.00
_cell.angle_gamma   90.00
#
_symmetry.space_group_name_H-M   'P 1'
#
loop_
_entity.id
_entity.type
_entity.pdbx_description
1 polymer ?
#
loop_
_entity_poly.entity_id
_entity_poly.type
_entity_poly.pdbx_seq_one_letter_code
_entity_poly.pdbx_strand_id
1 'polypeptide(L)'
;MSVPPRRATRRAIRRVPFVRLMLAASVAAILSPAVLAAPAASCSGKAPSGELKAERIAAITPSRGEPGLYEGAVWMNGALYFSDFSFSEGFPSRVRKYTPGGSVTTAIEDAGSNGLAVDAKGALVAATHKYKALSRYDLADGKRTNVASQFQGQVFNSPNDIAIAADGTIYFTDPDYQKAAAPGGQPVTGIYRVGTNGALTLVDGSRKNPNGIALSLDGKMLYVNASDGAVRAYPIRNGVPQAGRDLIKGIENGDGMTLDCHGNLYVTEHAPKRVRVFSPQGRELATIRVDANVTNVAFGGVDGKTLYITGAGAVWQLPLEVSGLPY
;
A
#
# COMPACT_ATOMS: atom_id res chain seq x y z
N MET A 1 27.97 -90.01 -0.04
CA MET A 1 28.43 -89.43 1.22
C MET A 1 27.30 -88.59 1.80
N SER A 2 26.60 -89.19 2.76
CA SER A 2 25.38 -88.66 3.37
C SER A 2 25.74 -87.89 4.64
N VAL A 3 25.19 -86.75 4.77
CA VAL A 3 25.31 -85.85 5.97
C VAL A 3 24.03 -86.02 6.80
N PRO A 4 24.10 -86.30 8.11
CA PRO A 4 22.94 -86.46 8.97
C PRO A 4 22.30 -85.12 9.44
N PRO A 5 21.01 -85.17 9.84
CA PRO A 5 20.29 -83.97 10.24
C PRO A 5 20.56 -83.56 11.70
N ARG A 6 20.68 -82.24 11.93
CA ARG A 6 20.84 -81.65 13.26
C ARG A 6 19.48 -81.50 13.98
N ARG A 7 19.45 -81.97 15.20
CA ARG A 7 18.31 -81.88 16.15
C ARG A 7 18.07 -80.43 16.57
N ALA A 8 16.83 -79.99 16.51
CA ALA A 8 16.36 -78.72 17.05
C ALA A 8 16.05 -78.81 18.55
N THR A 9 16.71 -78.04 19.35
CA THR A 9 16.41 -77.89 20.79
C THR A 9 15.34 -76.81 20.96
N ARG A 10 14.18 -77.17 21.51
CA ARG A 10 13.11 -76.27 21.90
C ARG A 10 13.53 -75.50 23.19
N ARG A 11 13.70 -74.19 23.11
CA ARG A 11 13.77 -73.35 24.29
C ARG A 11 12.37 -72.89 24.66
N ALA A 12 12.00 -73.11 25.92
CA ALA A 12 10.77 -72.65 26.54
C ALA A 12 10.82 -71.14 26.75
N ILE A 13 9.85 -70.41 26.20
CA ILE A 13 9.68 -68.96 26.38
C ILE A 13 8.84 -68.74 27.66
N ARG A 14 9.46 -68.22 28.69
CA ARG A 14 8.76 -67.68 29.90
C ARG A 14 7.96 -66.44 29.53
N ARG A 15 6.66 -66.48 29.72
CA ARG A 15 5.76 -65.30 29.60
C ARG A 15 5.95 -64.45 30.84
N VAL A 16 6.34 -63.18 30.59
CA VAL A 16 6.36 -62.10 31.56
C VAL A 16 5.01 -61.37 31.46
N PRO A 17 4.31 -61.06 32.56
CA PRO A 17 3.06 -60.33 32.49
C PRO A 17 3.30 -58.84 32.18
N PHE A 18 2.65 -58.33 31.14
CA PHE A 18 2.62 -56.90 30.79
C PHE A 18 1.69 -56.18 31.78
N VAL A 19 2.27 -55.35 32.63
CA VAL A 19 1.53 -54.33 33.38
C VAL A 19 1.21 -53.20 32.44
N ARG A 20 -0.08 -53.01 32.12
CA ARG A 20 -0.55 -51.83 31.37
C ARG A 20 -0.52 -50.62 32.28
N LEU A 21 0.46 -49.76 32.09
CA LEU A 21 0.49 -48.40 32.65
C LEU A 21 -0.42 -47.51 31.79
N MET A 22 -1.60 -47.14 32.29
CA MET A 22 -2.45 -46.15 31.65
C MET A 22 -1.85 -44.78 31.95
N LEU A 23 -1.21 -44.14 30.97
CA LEU A 23 -0.88 -42.74 31.00
C LEU A 23 -2.15 -41.92 30.66
N ALA A 24 -2.72 -41.25 31.65
CA ALA A 24 -3.74 -40.24 31.43
C ALA A 24 -3.05 -38.98 30.87
N ALA A 25 -3.21 -38.73 29.58
CA ALA A 25 -2.78 -37.49 28.94
C ALA A 25 -3.79 -36.41 29.28
N SER A 26 -3.45 -35.52 30.19
CA SER A 26 -4.20 -34.29 30.43
C SER A 26 -3.95 -33.32 29.26
N VAL A 27 -4.94 -33.17 28.38
CA VAL A 27 -4.92 -32.11 27.35
C VAL A 27 -5.27 -30.81 28.04
N ALA A 28 -4.25 -30.01 28.38
CA ALA A 28 -4.45 -28.63 28.76
C ALA A 28 -4.84 -27.83 27.51
N ALA A 29 -6.11 -27.47 27.40
CA ALA A 29 -6.58 -26.52 26.38
C ALA A 29 -5.95 -25.16 26.66
N ILE A 30 -4.96 -24.76 25.86
CA ILE A 30 -4.43 -23.40 25.83
C ILE A 30 -5.50 -22.52 25.18
N LEU A 31 -6.31 -21.88 25.99
CA LEU A 31 -7.19 -20.79 25.56
C LEU A 31 -6.28 -19.62 25.14
N SER A 32 -6.06 -19.46 23.86
CA SER A 32 -5.49 -18.22 23.32
C SER A 32 -6.43 -17.07 23.68
N PRO A 33 -5.95 -15.97 24.27
CA PRO A 33 -6.78 -14.81 24.48
C PRO A 33 -7.25 -14.31 23.12
N ALA A 34 -8.57 -14.26 22.92
CA ALA A 34 -9.16 -13.57 21.77
C ALA A 34 -8.70 -12.10 21.87
N VAL A 35 -7.87 -11.68 20.94
CA VAL A 35 -7.61 -10.26 20.73
C VAL A 35 -8.93 -9.66 20.29
N LEU A 36 -9.63 -9.01 21.22
CA LEU A 36 -10.79 -8.18 20.92
C LEU A 36 -10.26 -7.08 19.97
N ALA A 37 -10.60 -7.18 18.70
CA ALA A 37 -10.39 -6.09 17.76
C ALA A 37 -11.04 -4.83 18.39
N ALA A 38 -10.27 -3.77 18.51
CA ALA A 38 -10.82 -2.48 18.92
C ALA A 38 -12.02 -2.18 18.00
N PRO A 39 -13.15 -1.66 18.54
CA PRO A 39 -14.28 -1.31 17.70
C PRO A 39 -13.78 -0.33 16.63
N ALA A 40 -14.10 -0.62 15.37
CA ALA A 40 -13.80 0.27 14.27
C ALA A 40 -14.30 1.67 14.66
N ALA A 41 -13.41 2.67 14.64
CA ALA A 41 -13.77 4.03 14.99
C ALA A 41 -14.98 4.42 14.13
N SER A 42 -16.07 4.81 14.79
CA SER A 42 -17.31 5.19 14.08
C SER A 42 -16.97 6.36 13.16
N CYS A 43 -17.26 6.22 11.88
CA CYS A 43 -17.12 7.32 10.93
C CYS A 43 -17.93 8.53 11.41
N SER A 44 -17.28 9.65 11.67
CA SER A 44 -17.88 10.85 12.23
C SER A 44 -17.33 12.10 11.55
N GLY A 45 -18.04 13.22 11.73
CA GLY A 45 -17.69 14.49 11.13
C GLY A 45 -18.27 14.67 9.74
N LYS A 46 -18.11 15.87 9.19
CA LYS A 46 -18.61 16.24 7.87
C LYS A 46 -17.49 16.27 6.86
N ALA A 47 -17.77 15.84 5.64
CA ALA A 47 -16.89 16.06 4.51
C ALA A 47 -16.63 17.57 4.33
N PRO A 48 -15.42 17.96 3.88
CA PRO A 48 -15.13 19.35 3.57
C PRO A 48 -16.04 19.86 2.44
N SER A 49 -16.26 21.16 2.41
CA SER A 49 -17.06 21.83 1.38
C SER A 49 -16.44 23.18 0.99
N GLY A 50 -16.65 23.60 -0.25
CA GLY A 50 -16.14 24.87 -0.75
C GLY A 50 -14.63 24.85 -1.02
N GLU A 51 -14.00 26.02 -0.93
CA GLU A 51 -12.56 26.17 -1.14
C GLU A 51 -11.84 26.25 0.22
N LEU A 52 -10.80 25.44 0.39
CA LEU A 52 -9.96 25.34 1.57
C LEU A 52 -8.49 25.53 1.19
N LYS A 53 -7.65 25.87 2.15
CA LYS A 53 -6.21 26.00 1.98
C LYS A 53 -5.48 25.16 3.02
N ALA A 54 -4.56 24.33 2.56
CA ALA A 54 -3.67 23.57 3.44
C ALA A 54 -2.40 24.38 3.74
N GLU A 55 -1.80 24.12 4.90
CA GLU A 55 -0.61 24.82 5.39
C GLU A 55 0.64 23.94 5.25
N ARG A 56 1.77 24.54 4.85
CA ARG A 56 3.06 23.85 4.80
C ARG A 56 3.51 23.42 6.19
N ILE A 57 4.05 22.22 6.28
CA ILE A 57 4.75 21.76 7.47
C ILE A 57 6.18 22.34 7.42
N ALA A 58 6.43 23.38 8.23
CA ALA A 58 7.71 24.12 8.20
C ALA A 58 8.94 23.26 8.51
N ALA A 59 8.78 22.17 9.27
CA ALA A 59 9.86 21.23 9.57
C ALA A 59 10.31 20.40 8.36
N ILE A 60 9.50 20.34 7.29
CA ILE A 60 9.81 19.57 6.07
C ILE A 60 10.34 20.51 5.01
N THR A 61 11.66 20.58 4.92
CA THR A 61 12.37 21.39 3.92
C THR A 61 13.00 20.50 2.85
N PRO A 62 13.23 21.02 1.64
CA PRO A 62 13.97 20.30 0.61
C PRO A 62 15.33 19.86 1.16
N SER A 63 15.60 18.58 1.10
CA SER A 63 16.77 17.98 1.74
C SER A 63 17.95 17.77 0.77
N ARG A 64 17.74 18.10 -0.48
CA ARG A 64 18.74 18.10 -1.56
C ARG A 64 18.72 19.48 -2.20
N GLY A 65 19.84 19.95 -2.73
CA GLY A 65 19.95 21.28 -3.36
C GLY A 65 18.99 21.51 -4.55
N GLU A 66 18.40 20.44 -5.07
CA GLU A 66 17.29 20.44 -6.01
C GLU A 66 16.02 20.03 -5.26
N PRO A 67 14.87 20.65 -5.55
CA PRO A 67 13.61 20.24 -4.95
C PRO A 67 13.30 18.80 -5.39
N GLY A 68 13.40 17.86 -4.45
CA GLY A 68 12.94 16.49 -4.65
C GLY A 68 11.42 16.47 -4.83
N LEU A 69 10.91 15.43 -5.43
CA LEU A 69 9.48 15.15 -5.44
C LEU A 69 9.16 14.26 -4.23
N TYR A 70 8.19 14.67 -3.41
CA TYR A 70 7.71 13.88 -2.29
C TYR A 70 6.44 13.14 -2.72
N GLU A 71 6.37 11.84 -2.44
CA GLU A 71 5.35 10.94 -2.92
C GLU A 71 4.94 9.90 -1.88
N GLY A 72 3.85 9.16 -2.17
CA GLY A 72 3.48 7.96 -1.47
C GLY A 72 3.23 8.19 0.02
N ALA A 73 2.51 9.23 0.37
CA ALA A 73 2.21 9.54 1.77
C ALA A 73 1.44 8.39 2.43
N VAL A 74 1.90 7.94 3.60
CA VAL A 74 1.19 6.98 4.44
C VAL A 74 1.40 7.29 5.93
N TRP A 75 0.33 7.18 6.72
CA TRP A 75 0.39 7.34 8.16
C TRP A 75 0.54 5.99 8.84
N MET A 76 1.57 5.84 9.67
CA MET A 76 1.86 4.60 10.37
C MET A 76 2.58 4.87 11.70
N ASN A 77 2.19 4.19 12.77
CA ASN A 77 2.87 4.26 14.06
C ASN A 77 3.08 5.70 14.60
N GLY A 78 2.06 6.56 14.44
CA GLY A 78 2.09 7.94 14.93
C GLY A 78 2.97 8.90 14.11
N ALA A 79 3.36 8.52 12.89
CA ALA A 79 4.19 9.34 12.00
C ALA A 79 3.72 9.26 10.54
N LEU A 80 4.01 10.30 9.78
CA LEU A 80 3.86 10.32 8.32
C LEU A 80 5.15 9.77 7.70
N TYR A 81 5.01 8.78 6.83
CA TYR A 81 6.08 8.30 5.96
C TYR A 81 5.79 8.75 4.53
N PHE A 82 6.83 9.10 3.80
CA PHE A 82 6.73 9.50 2.40
C PHE A 82 8.04 9.25 1.66
N SER A 83 7.96 9.00 0.36
CA SER A 83 9.11 8.89 -0.52
C SER A 83 9.66 10.27 -0.87
N ASP A 84 10.98 10.39 -0.90
CA ASP A 84 11.73 11.59 -1.32
C ASP A 84 12.71 11.17 -2.41
N PHE A 85 12.46 11.56 -3.67
CA PHE A 85 13.26 11.14 -4.81
C PHE A 85 13.57 12.27 -5.79
N SER A 86 14.56 12.04 -6.65
CA SER A 86 14.84 12.87 -7.80
C SER A 86 14.75 12.06 -9.09
N PHE A 87 14.56 12.76 -10.22
CA PHE A 87 14.49 12.14 -11.56
C PHE A 87 15.86 11.87 -12.19
N SER A 88 16.95 11.99 -11.44
CA SER A 88 18.28 11.68 -11.93
C SER A 88 18.48 10.18 -12.18
N GLU A 89 19.51 9.86 -12.94
CA GLU A 89 19.87 8.48 -13.26
C GLU A 89 19.96 7.61 -12.01
N GLY A 90 19.46 6.38 -12.10
CA GLY A 90 19.40 5.43 -11.00
C GLY A 90 18.31 5.71 -9.98
N PHE A 91 17.46 6.72 -10.18
CA PHE A 91 16.33 7.05 -9.34
C PHE A 91 16.67 7.09 -7.84
N PRO A 92 17.52 8.03 -7.37
CA PRO A 92 17.85 8.16 -5.96
C PRO A 92 16.60 8.48 -5.16
N SER A 93 16.23 7.60 -4.25
CA SER A 93 15.01 7.71 -3.45
C SER A 93 15.25 7.20 -2.03
N ARG A 94 14.62 7.84 -1.06
CA ARG A 94 14.60 7.41 0.33
C ARG A 94 13.20 7.55 0.91
N VAL A 95 12.90 6.80 1.94
CA VAL A 95 11.69 6.99 2.73
C VAL A 95 12.00 7.92 3.90
N ARG A 96 11.27 9.03 3.98
CA ARG A 96 11.32 9.98 5.10
C ARG A 96 10.24 9.65 6.10
N LYS A 97 10.51 10.01 7.36
CA LYS A 97 9.57 9.91 8.48
C LYS A 97 9.44 11.27 9.15
N TYR A 98 8.23 11.78 9.26
CA TYR A 98 7.88 12.98 10.00
C TYR A 98 6.97 12.63 11.17
N THR A 99 7.40 13.00 12.38
CA THR A 99 6.57 12.90 13.59
C THR A 99 6.04 14.29 13.90
N PRO A 100 4.71 14.50 14.00
CA PRO A 100 4.14 15.81 14.29
C PRO A 100 4.75 16.48 15.53
N GLY A 101 5.11 17.76 15.39
CA GLY A 101 5.80 18.52 16.43
C GLY A 101 7.28 18.16 16.61
N GLY A 102 7.80 17.19 15.85
CA GLY A 102 9.19 16.74 15.89
C GLY A 102 9.95 17.01 14.60
N SER A 103 11.05 16.30 14.41
CA SER A 103 11.93 16.41 13.25
C SER A 103 11.55 15.44 12.13
N VAL A 104 12.11 15.68 10.96
CA VAL A 104 12.09 14.77 9.81
C VAL A 104 13.37 13.95 9.81
N THR A 105 13.23 12.63 9.78
CA THR A 105 14.35 11.68 9.71
C THR A 105 14.25 10.83 8.44
N THR A 106 15.32 10.15 8.08
CA THR A 106 15.29 9.12 7.04
C THR A 106 15.00 7.77 7.71
N ALA A 107 13.95 7.10 7.26
CA ALA A 107 13.56 5.77 7.73
C ALA A 107 14.26 4.67 6.92
N ILE A 108 14.39 4.87 5.59
CA ILE A 108 15.06 3.93 4.69
C ILE A 108 15.89 4.74 3.69
N GLU A 109 17.19 4.50 3.67
CA GLU A 109 18.08 5.01 2.63
C GLU A 109 17.93 4.16 1.36
N ASP A 110 18.15 4.78 0.20
CA ASP A 110 18.12 4.11 -1.11
C ASP A 110 16.89 3.20 -1.34
N ALA A 111 15.72 3.69 -0.93
CA ALA A 111 14.49 2.93 -1.00
C ALA A 111 14.02 2.67 -2.45
N GLY A 112 14.41 3.49 -3.41
CA GLY A 112 13.93 3.40 -4.81
C GLY A 112 12.41 3.57 -4.94
N SER A 113 11.74 4.07 -3.90
CA SER A 113 10.29 4.06 -3.73
C SER A 113 9.60 5.27 -4.35
N ASN A 114 8.33 5.08 -4.71
CA ASN A 114 7.33 6.09 -5.00
C ASN A 114 6.14 5.91 -4.06
N GLY A 115 5.04 5.26 -4.46
CA GLY A 115 3.89 4.98 -3.62
C GLY A 115 4.23 4.07 -2.44
N LEU A 116 3.61 4.34 -1.28
CA LEU A 116 3.76 3.57 -0.05
C LEU A 116 2.41 3.10 0.45
N ALA A 117 2.38 1.93 1.06
CA ALA A 117 1.22 1.40 1.78
C ALA A 117 1.67 0.61 3.01
N VAL A 118 0.76 0.34 3.93
CA VAL A 118 1.00 -0.49 5.11
C VAL A 118 0.19 -1.77 4.97
N ASP A 119 0.81 -2.93 5.14
CA ASP A 119 0.09 -4.20 5.12
C ASP A 119 -0.55 -4.50 6.48
N ALA A 120 -1.43 -5.51 6.52
CA ALA A 120 -2.14 -5.91 7.75
C ALA A 120 -1.21 -6.36 8.90
N LYS A 121 0.08 -6.56 8.63
CA LYS A 121 1.10 -6.87 9.65
C LYS A 121 1.86 -5.63 10.12
N GLY A 122 1.52 -4.45 9.61
CA GLY A 122 2.21 -3.20 9.89
C GLY A 122 3.55 -3.04 9.16
N ALA A 123 3.83 -3.84 8.13
CA ALA A 123 5.03 -3.69 7.32
C ALA A 123 4.82 -2.65 6.20
N LEU A 124 5.86 -1.89 5.90
CA LEU A 124 5.85 -0.93 4.81
C LEU A 124 6.02 -1.65 3.46
N VAL A 125 5.07 -1.44 2.57
CA VAL A 125 5.12 -1.91 1.18
C VAL A 125 5.26 -0.70 0.26
N ALA A 126 6.15 -0.79 -0.72
CA ALA A 126 6.45 0.30 -1.63
C ALA A 126 6.37 -0.14 -3.09
N ALA A 127 5.81 0.72 -3.93
CA ALA A 127 6.02 0.68 -5.37
C ALA A 127 7.42 1.26 -5.65
N THR A 128 8.32 0.46 -6.24
CA THR A 128 9.72 0.84 -6.38
C THR A 128 10.11 1.03 -7.83
N HIS A 129 10.28 2.29 -8.24
CA HIS A 129 10.73 2.65 -9.59
C HIS A 129 12.13 2.13 -9.88
N LYS A 130 13.05 2.27 -8.93
CA LYS A 130 14.43 1.81 -9.08
C LYS A 130 14.51 0.30 -9.31
N TYR A 131 13.75 -0.47 -8.57
CA TYR A 131 13.81 -1.93 -8.58
C TYR A 131 12.77 -2.59 -9.48
N LYS A 132 11.91 -1.79 -10.13
CA LYS A 132 10.83 -2.30 -11.00
C LYS A 132 9.96 -3.34 -10.30
N ALA A 133 9.62 -3.08 -9.04
CA ALA A 133 9.00 -4.07 -8.17
C ALA A 133 8.01 -3.45 -7.17
N LEU A 134 7.12 -4.27 -6.65
CA LEU A 134 6.59 -4.07 -5.31
C LEU A 134 7.58 -4.64 -4.31
N SER A 135 7.97 -3.84 -3.34
CA SER A 135 8.95 -4.21 -2.31
C SER A 135 8.34 -4.07 -0.93
N ARG A 136 8.66 -5.00 -0.03
CA ARG A 136 8.37 -4.89 1.39
C ARG A 136 9.66 -4.55 2.12
N TYR A 137 9.57 -3.61 3.07
CA TYR A 137 10.69 -3.17 3.88
C TYR A 137 10.49 -3.53 5.34
N ASP A 138 11.54 -4.05 5.95
CA ASP A 138 11.67 -4.08 7.40
C ASP A 138 12.22 -2.73 7.86
N LEU A 139 11.46 -2.03 8.73
CA LEU A 139 11.86 -0.70 9.21
C LEU A 139 12.97 -0.75 10.28
N ALA A 140 13.27 -1.93 10.84
CA ALA A 140 14.32 -2.07 11.84
C ALA A 140 15.72 -2.04 11.24
N ASP A 141 15.89 -2.62 10.05
CA ASP A 141 17.18 -2.75 9.39
C ASP A 141 17.19 -2.26 7.93
N GLY A 142 16.06 -1.78 7.42
CA GLY A 142 15.90 -1.33 6.04
C GLY A 142 15.92 -2.46 5.01
N LYS A 143 15.89 -3.73 5.44
CA LYS A 143 15.95 -4.88 4.53
C LYS A 143 14.75 -4.93 3.60
N ARG A 144 15.06 -5.02 2.30
CA ARG A 144 14.08 -5.09 1.23
C ARG A 144 13.86 -6.53 0.75
N THR A 145 12.60 -6.90 0.57
CA THR A 145 12.19 -8.15 -0.09
C THR A 145 11.22 -7.85 -1.23
N ASN A 146 11.32 -8.59 -2.35
CA ASN A 146 10.37 -8.42 -3.44
C ASN A 146 9.03 -9.11 -3.10
N VAL A 147 7.94 -8.40 -3.36
CA VAL A 147 6.57 -8.94 -3.38
C VAL A 147 6.23 -9.40 -4.79
N ALA A 148 6.50 -8.53 -5.79
CA ALA A 148 6.36 -8.83 -7.21
C ALA A 148 7.36 -7.98 -7.99
N SER A 149 8.06 -8.54 -9.00
CA SER A 149 9.08 -7.82 -9.78
C SER A 149 8.97 -8.02 -11.29
N GLN A 150 8.06 -8.87 -11.73
CA GLN A 150 7.85 -9.13 -13.17
C GLN A 150 6.43 -9.67 -13.42
N PHE A 151 5.94 -9.44 -14.61
CA PHE A 151 4.71 -10.03 -15.12
C PHE A 151 4.99 -10.65 -16.49
N GLN A 152 4.61 -11.92 -16.69
CA GLN A 152 4.86 -12.68 -17.94
C GLN A 152 6.32 -12.64 -18.42
N GLY A 153 7.27 -12.72 -17.48
CA GLY A 153 8.71 -12.71 -17.77
C GLY A 153 9.32 -11.33 -18.07
N GLN A 154 8.52 -10.26 -18.05
CA GLN A 154 9.00 -8.89 -18.25
C GLN A 154 8.94 -8.11 -16.93
N VAL A 155 9.97 -7.30 -16.66
CA VAL A 155 9.98 -6.38 -15.50
C VAL A 155 8.90 -5.31 -15.67
N PHE A 156 8.45 -4.73 -14.58
CA PHE A 156 7.49 -3.61 -14.61
C PHE A 156 8.10 -2.35 -15.24
N ASN A 157 7.25 -1.40 -15.63
CA ASN A 157 7.67 -0.11 -16.17
C ASN A 157 8.15 0.82 -15.05
N SER A 158 7.23 1.28 -14.22
CA SER A 158 7.52 2.19 -13.10
C SER A 158 6.44 2.07 -12.05
N PRO A 159 6.39 0.96 -11.26
CA PRO A 159 5.37 0.78 -10.24
C PRO A 159 5.22 2.05 -9.40
N ASN A 160 4.00 2.62 -9.36
CA ASN A 160 3.79 3.98 -8.91
C ASN A 160 3.01 4.04 -7.60
N ASP A 161 1.74 3.67 -7.56
CA ASP A 161 0.91 3.79 -6.37
C ASP A 161 0.29 2.44 -5.98
N ILE A 162 -0.11 2.28 -4.70
CA ILE A 162 -0.49 0.99 -4.11
C ILE A 162 -1.73 1.13 -3.23
N ALA A 163 -2.64 0.17 -3.35
CA ALA A 163 -3.72 -0.05 -2.40
C ALA A 163 -3.71 -1.51 -1.92
N ILE A 164 -3.80 -1.73 -0.61
CA ILE A 164 -3.80 -3.06 0.01
C ILE A 164 -5.16 -3.32 0.64
N ALA A 165 -5.81 -4.42 0.25
CA ALA A 165 -7.06 -4.84 0.84
C ALA A 165 -6.83 -5.53 2.20
N ALA A 166 -7.86 -5.57 3.05
CA ALA A 166 -7.79 -6.17 4.38
C ALA A 166 -7.41 -7.66 4.37
N ASP A 167 -7.69 -8.39 3.27
CA ASP A 167 -7.28 -9.77 3.09
C ASP A 167 -5.80 -9.92 2.65
N GLY A 168 -5.09 -8.82 2.39
CA GLY A 168 -3.71 -8.78 1.92
C GLY A 168 -3.56 -8.79 0.39
N THR A 169 -4.65 -8.75 -0.37
CA THR A 169 -4.59 -8.53 -1.83
C THR A 169 -4.03 -7.13 -2.10
N ILE A 170 -3.06 -7.03 -3.02
CA ILE A 170 -2.43 -5.76 -3.39
C ILE A 170 -2.86 -5.37 -4.79
N TYR A 171 -3.21 -4.12 -4.98
CA TYR A 171 -3.44 -3.49 -6.27
C TYR A 171 -2.42 -2.37 -6.46
N PHE A 172 -1.88 -2.24 -7.67
CA PHE A 172 -0.90 -1.19 -7.95
C PHE A 172 -0.97 -0.73 -9.40
N THR A 173 -0.46 0.45 -9.64
CA THR A 173 -0.34 1.06 -10.95
C THR A 173 1.09 0.98 -11.47
N ASP A 174 1.24 0.81 -12.79
CA ASP A 174 2.54 0.70 -13.47
C ASP A 174 2.56 1.60 -14.73
N PRO A 175 2.66 2.93 -14.55
CA PRO A 175 2.85 3.88 -15.65
C PRO A 175 4.27 3.81 -16.21
N ASP A 176 4.56 4.65 -17.21
CA ASP A 176 5.89 4.73 -17.85
C ASP A 176 6.67 6.02 -17.55
N TYR A 177 6.29 6.77 -16.53
CA TYR A 177 6.88 8.07 -16.19
C TYR A 177 8.39 8.03 -15.98
N GLN A 178 8.92 6.93 -15.43
CA GLN A 178 10.31 6.81 -15.02
C GLN A 178 11.15 5.89 -15.91
N LYS A 179 10.65 5.53 -17.10
CA LYS A 179 11.37 4.65 -18.02
C LYS A 179 12.75 5.19 -18.42
N ALA A 180 12.89 6.50 -18.54
CA ALA A 180 14.16 7.13 -18.91
C ALA A 180 15.22 6.97 -17.80
N ALA A 181 14.82 7.07 -16.52
CA ALA A 181 15.73 6.93 -15.39
C ALA A 181 16.10 5.46 -15.09
N ALA A 182 15.19 4.53 -15.40
CA ALA A 182 15.43 3.10 -15.26
C ALA A 182 14.53 2.33 -16.26
N PRO A 183 15.11 1.70 -17.31
CA PRO A 183 14.36 1.02 -18.34
C PRO A 183 13.37 0.00 -17.80
N GLY A 184 12.12 0.07 -18.25
CA GLY A 184 11.06 -0.88 -17.96
C GLY A 184 10.91 -1.93 -19.07
N GLY A 185 10.04 -2.91 -18.86
CA GLY A 185 9.86 -4.03 -19.77
C GLY A 185 8.44 -4.33 -20.22
N GLN A 186 7.41 -3.83 -19.51
CA GLN A 186 6.03 -4.12 -19.90
C GLN A 186 5.66 -3.41 -21.19
N PRO A 187 4.97 -4.08 -22.14
CA PRO A 187 4.55 -3.48 -23.41
C PRO A 187 3.43 -2.45 -23.25
N VAL A 188 2.72 -2.47 -22.13
CA VAL A 188 1.62 -1.55 -21.82
C VAL A 188 1.81 -0.96 -20.42
N THR A 189 1.27 0.22 -20.20
CA THR A 189 1.05 0.72 -18.83
C THR A 189 -0.18 0.02 -18.26
N GLY A 190 -0.17 -0.33 -16.97
CA GLY A 190 -1.18 -1.23 -16.45
C GLY A 190 -1.58 -1.01 -15.01
N ILE A 191 -2.75 -1.54 -14.68
CA ILE A 191 -3.23 -1.73 -13.32
C ILE A 191 -3.10 -3.21 -13.03
N TYR A 192 -2.44 -3.57 -11.95
CA TYR A 192 -2.15 -4.96 -11.60
C TYR A 192 -2.71 -5.33 -10.24
N ARG A 193 -2.88 -6.63 -10.04
CA ARG A 193 -3.32 -7.24 -8.78
C ARG A 193 -2.39 -8.40 -8.41
N VAL A 194 -1.93 -8.40 -7.15
CA VAL A 194 -1.27 -9.55 -6.52
C VAL A 194 -2.27 -10.16 -5.53
N GLY A 195 -2.73 -11.36 -5.80
CA GLY A 195 -3.64 -12.08 -4.91
C GLY A 195 -2.95 -12.59 -3.65
N THR A 196 -3.72 -13.02 -2.66
CA THR A 196 -3.21 -13.58 -1.38
C THR A 196 -2.34 -14.82 -1.56
N ASN A 197 -2.51 -15.54 -2.66
CA ASN A 197 -1.69 -16.69 -3.06
C ASN A 197 -0.45 -16.29 -3.88
N GLY A 198 -0.15 -14.99 -4.01
CA GLY A 198 0.96 -14.46 -4.82
C GLY A 198 0.68 -14.43 -6.33
N ALA A 199 -0.50 -14.85 -6.79
CA ALA A 199 -0.82 -14.80 -8.22
C ALA A 199 -0.95 -13.35 -8.69
N LEU A 200 -0.18 -13.00 -9.72
CA LEU A 200 -0.16 -11.67 -10.35
C LEU A 200 -1.02 -11.66 -11.61
N THR A 201 -1.90 -10.68 -11.71
CA THR A 201 -2.80 -10.51 -12.87
C THR A 201 -2.84 -9.05 -13.32
N LEU A 202 -2.98 -8.83 -14.63
CA LEU A 202 -3.29 -7.52 -15.22
C LEU A 202 -4.80 -7.29 -15.07
N VAL A 203 -5.16 -6.19 -14.42
CA VAL A 203 -6.56 -5.77 -14.23
C VAL A 203 -7.05 -4.97 -15.44
N ASP A 204 -6.27 -3.97 -15.85
CA ASP A 204 -6.58 -3.13 -17.01
C ASP A 204 -5.29 -2.60 -17.63
N GLY A 205 -5.04 -2.90 -18.90
CA GLY A 205 -3.91 -2.40 -19.70
C GLY A 205 -4.33 -1.35 -20.73
N SER A 206 -5.57 -0.89 -20.69
CA SER A 206 -6.10 0.10 -21.65
C SER A 206 -5.92 1.55 -21.19
N ARG A 207 -5.64 1.78 -19.89
CA ARG A 207 -5.47 3.11 -19.31
C ARG A 207 -4.06 3.65 -19.60
N LYS A 208 -3.99 4.88 -20.10
CA LYS A 208 -2.70 5.55 -20.30
C LYS A 208 -2.18 6.09 -18.96
N ASN A 209 -1.01 5.61 -18.58
CA ASN A 209 -0.32 6.04 -17.37
C ASN A 209 -1.24 6.11 -16.14
N PRO A 210 -1.79 4.96 -15.68
CA PRO A 210 -2.53 4.92 -14.43
C PRO A 210 -1.61 5.34 -13.28
N ASN A 211 -2.15 6.15 -12.35
CA ASN A 211 -1.39 6.74 -11.26
C ASN A 211 -2.05 6.41 -9.93
N GLY A 212 -2.68 7.37 -9.26
CA GLY A 212 -3.28 7.15 -7.96
C GLY A 212 -4.30 6.02 -7.93
N ILE A 213 -4.26 5.21 -6.88
CA ILE A 213 -5.11 4.04 -6.69
C ILE A 213 -5.60 3.97 -5.24
N ALA A 214 -6.88 3.67 -5.04
CA ALA A 214 -7.45 3.56 -3.71
C ALA A 214 -8.59 2.53 -3.66
N LEU A 215 -8.84 1.97 -2.47
CA LEU A 215 -9.93 1.03 -2.20
C LEU A 215 -11.03 1.67 -1.37
N SER A 216 -12.29 1.31 -1.64
CA SER A 216 -13.38 1.60 -0.72
C SER A 216 -13.19 0.87 0.62
N LEU A 217 -13.77 1.41 1.70
CA LEU A 217 -13.67 0.83 3.05
C LEU A 217 -14.11 -0.64 3.10
N ASP A 218 -15.13 -0.99 2.36
CA ASP A 218 -15.65 -2.37 2.30
C ASP A 218 -14.87 -3.28 1.32
N GLY A 219 -13.83 -2.76 0.69
CA GLY A 219 -13.00 -3.49 -0.28
C GLY A 219 -13.73 -3.90 -1.57
N LYS A 220 -14.92 -3.35 -1.84
CA LYS A 220 -15.72 -3.74 -3.00
C LYS A 220 -15.56 -2.86 -4.23
N MET A 221 -14.81 -1.78 -4.11
CA MET A 221 -14.55 -0.86 -5.20
C MET A 221 -13.07 -0.47 -5.22
N LEU A 222 -12.44 -0.56 -6.39
CA LEU A 222 -11.12 -0.03 -6.66
C LEU A 222 -11.28 1.23 -7.52
N TYR A 223 -10.65 2.32 -7.10
CA TYR A 223 -10.62 3.58 -7.83
C TYR A 223 -9.23 3.82 -8.37
N VAL A 224 -9.12 4.22 -9.64
CA VAL A 224 -7.84 4.53 -10.28
C VAL A 224 -7.99 5.77 -11.15
N ASN A 225 -7.10 6.75 -10.99
CA ASN A 225 -6.96 7.82 -11.95
C ASN A 225 -5.86 7.49 -12.97
N ALA A 226 -5.84 8.23 -14.08
CA ALA A 226 -4.86 8.08 -15.13
C ALA A 226 -4.72 9.38 -15.94
N SER A 227 -3.74 9.43 -16.84
CA SER A 227 -3.50 10.60 -17.71
C SER A 227 -4.62 10.88 -18.71
N ASP A 228 -5.64 10.04 -18.78
CA ASP A 228 -6.84 10.27 -19.59
C ASP A 228 -7.85 11.24 -18.94
N GLY A 229 -7.53 11.76 -17.75
CA GLY A 229 -8.32 12.79 -17.07
C GLY A 229 -9.58 12.25 -16.37
N ALA A 230 -9.61 10.97 -16.02
CA ALA A 230 -10.73 10.37 -15.33
C ALA A 230 -10.31 9.52 -14.13
N VAL A 231 -11.17 9.50 -13.08
CA VAL A 231 -11.15 8.44 -12.07
C VAL A 231 -12.10 7.35 -12.51
N ARG A 232 -11.58 6.14 -12.71
CA ARG A 232 -12.36 4.94 -13.05
C ARG A 232 -12.60 4.09 -11.81
N ALA A 233 -13.83 3.65 -11.64
CA ALA A 233 -14.26 2.76 -10.56
C ALA A 233 -14.42 1.33 -11.11
N TYR A 234 -13.77 0.37 -10.47
CA TYR A 234 -13.80 -1.05 -10.78
C TYR A 234 -14.50 -1.80 -9.65
N PRO A 235 -15.72 -2.34 -9.84
CA PRO A 235 -16.33 -3.19 -8.84
C PRO A 235 -15.48 -4.43 -8.57
N ILE A 236 -15.29 -4.79 -7.30
CA ILE A 236 -14.54 -5.98 -6.91
C ILE A 236 -15.52 -7.09 -6.52
N ARG A 237 -15.34 -8.28 -7.10
CA ARG A 237 -16.07 -9.50 -6.74
C ARG A 237 -15.08 -10.61 -6.42
N ASN A 238 -15.18 -11.18 -5.21
CA ASN A 238 -14.24 -12.22 -4.74
C ASN A 238 -12.76 -11.80 -4.89
N GLY A 239 -12.45 -10.55 -4.52
CA GLY A 239 -11.09 -9.99 -4.63
C GLY A 239 -10.62 -9.72 -6.07
N VAL A 240 -11.47 -9.83 -7.09
CA VAL A 240 -11.13 -9.61 -8.50
C VAL A 240 -11.88 -8.40 -9.04
N PRO A 241 -11.18 -7.33 -9.48
CA PRO A 241 -11.79 -6.20 -10.14
C PRO A 241 -12.49 -6.62 -11.44
N GLN A 242 -13.69 -6.10 -11.64
CA GLN A 242 -14.49 -6.29 -12.85
C GLN A 242 -14.26 -5.11 -13.81
N ALA A 243 -14.92 -5.11 -14.97
CA ALA A 243 -14.87 -4.02 -15.93
C ALA A 243 -15.20 -2.68 -15.25
N GLY A 244 -14.31 -1.72 -15.37
CA GLY A 244 -14.43 -0.39 -14.77
C GLY A 244 -15.27 0.57 -15.61
N ARG A 245 -15.78 1.61 -14.93
CA ARG A 245 -16.47 2.75 -15.56
C ARG A 245 -15.91 4.06 -15.02
N ASP A 246 -15.88 5.09 -15.86
CA ASP A 246 -15.48 6.42 -15.41
C ASP A 246 -16.53 6.98 -14.45
N LEU A 247 -16.09 7.29 -13.23
CA LEU A 247 -16.90 7.87 -12.17
C LEU A 247 -16.77 9.39 -12.16
N ILE A 248 -15.55 9.89 -12.32
CA ILE A 248 -15.24 11.32 -12.32
C ILE A 248 -14.48 11.61 -13.62
N LYS A 249 -14.79 12.75 -14.27
CA LYS A 249 -14.10 13.23 -15.47
C LYS A 249 -13.60 14.66 -15.26
N GLY A 250 -12.68 15.09 -16.08
CA GLY A 250 -12.10 16.43 -16.00
C GLY A 250 -11.10 16.56 -14.83
N ILE A 251 -10.37 15.49 -14.55
CA ILE A 251 -9.20 15.51 -13.65
C ILE A 251 -8.00 15.99 -14.45
N GLU A 252 -7.36 17.03 -13.98
CA GLU A 252 -6.22 17.65 -14.66
C GLU A 252 -4.90 17.20 -14.01
N ASN A 253 -4.07 16.43 -14.74
CA ASN A 253 -2.84 15.86 -14.20
C ASN A 253 -3.06 15.14 -12.86
N GLY A 254 -4.03 14.21 -12.84
CA GLY A 254 -4.34 13.42 -11.65
C GLY A 254 -3.13 12.61 -11.20
N ASP A 255 -2.86 12.63 -9.87
CA ASP A 255 -1.76 11.93 -9.23
C ASP A 255 -2.31 11.02 -8.11
N GLY A 256 -1.78 11.01 -6.91
CA GLY A 256 -2.26 10.17 -5.83
C GLY A 256 -3.71 10.45 -5.38
N MET A 257 -4.29 9.53 -4.63
CA MET A 257 -5.63 9.70 -4.04
C MET A 257 -5.81 8.91 -2.75
N THR A 258 -6.76 9.34 -1.93
CA THR A 258 -7.21 8.63 -0.73
C THR A 258 -8.72 8.80 -0.54
N LEU A 259 -9.29 8.13 0.47
CA LEU A 259 -10.69 8.25 0.86
C LEU A 259 -10.83 8.65 2.33
N ASP A 260 -11.92 9.37 2.64
CA ASP A 260 -12.37 9.49 4.02
C ASP A 260 -13.30 8.32 4.42
N CYS A 261 -13.68 8.28 5.69
CA CYS A 261 -14.52 7.20 6.22
C CYS A 261 -15.95 7.20 5.69
N HIS A 262 -16.43 8.26 5.03
CA HIS A 262 -17.69 8.30 4.30
C HIS A 262 -17.55 7.82 2.85
N GLY A 263 -16.32 7.49 2.42
CA GLY A 263 -15.99 7.08 1.06
C GLY A 263 -15.89 8.23 0.07
N ASN A 264 -15.72 9.48 0.54
CA ASN A 264 -15.41 10.58 -0.36
C ASN A 264 -13.98 10.47 -0.86
N LEU A 265 -13.77 10.71 -2.15
CA LEU A 265 -12.47 10.60 -2.80
C LEU A 265 -11.75 11.96 -2.77
N TYR A 266 -10.51 11.94 -2.33
CA TYR A 266 -9.57 13.07 -2.35
C TYR A 266 -8.55 12.82 -3.45
N VAL A 267 -8.64 13.53 -4.56
CA VAL A 267 -7.84 13.33 -5.77
C VAL A 267 -6.90 14.49 -5.93
N THR A 268 -5.60 14.24 -5.97
CA THR A 268 -4.60 15.28 -6.23
C THR A 268 -4.56 15.62 -7.72
N GLU A 269 -4.40 16.89 -8.02
CA GLU A 269 -4.16 17.40 -9.37
C GLU A 269 -2.84 18.19 -9.37
N HIS A 270 -1.80 17.58 -9.92
CA HIS A 270 -0.40 17.97 -9.79
C HIS A 270 -0.15 19.45 -10.18
N ALA A 271 -0.31 19.76 -11.45
CA ALA A 271 -0.04 21.11 -11.96
C ALA A 271 -1.05 22.18 -11.49
N PRO A 272 -2.36 21.86 -11.33
CA PRO A 272 -3.32 22.79 -10.75
C PRO A 272 -3.10 23.10 -9.27
N LYS A 273 -2.19 22.39 -8.57
CA LYS A 273 -1.80 22.61 -7.17
C LYS A 273 -2.99 22.53 -6.22
N ARG A 274 -3.78 21.45 -6.36
CA ARG A 274 -5.00 21.28 -5.58
C ARG A 274 -5.31 19.80 -5.32
N VAL A 275 -6.12 19.57 -4.30
CA VAL A 275 -6.82 18.31 -4.07
C VAL A 275 -8.31 18.58 -4.25
N ARG A 276 -8.96 17.85 -5.16
CA ARG A 276 -10.42 17.91 -5.29
C ARG A 276 -11.07 16.80 -4.51
N VAL A 277 -12.15 17.12 -3.83
CA VAL A 277 -12.91 16.15 -3.01
C VAL A 277 -14.23 15.86 -3.68
N PHE A 278 -14.52 14.56 -3.85
CA PHE A 278 -15.73 14.09 -4.52
C PHE A 278 -16.50 13.12 -3.63
N SER A 279 -17.83 13.19 -3.70
CA SER A 279 -18.68 12.18 -3.07
C SER A 279 -18.47 10.80 -3.72
N PRO A 280 -18.91 9.69 -3.08
CA PRO A 280 -18.89 8.35 -3.68
C PRO A 280 -19.63 8.24 -5.02
N GLN A 281 -20.49 9.20 -5.34
CA GLN A 281 -21.22 9.28 -6.62
C GLN A 281 -20.51 10.17 -7.67
N GLY A 282 -19.32 10.72 -7.35
CA GLY A 282 -18.52 11.56 -8.24
C GLY A 282 -18.95 13.03 -8.28
N ARG A 283 -19.80 13.50 -7.35
CA ARG A 283 -20.13 14.93 -7.24
C ARG A 283 -19.04 15.66 -6.47
N GLU A 284 -18.51 16.74 -7.01
CA GLU A 284 -17.53 17.58 -6.32
C GLU A 284 -18.12 18.22 -5.06
N LEU A 285 -17.37 18.18 -3.97
CA LEU A 285 -17.71 18.71 -2.66
C LEU A 285 -16.84 19.91 -2.28
N ALA A 286 -15.52 19.79 -2.52
CA ALA A 286 -14.55 20.79 -2.10
C ALA A 286 -13.31 20.80 -3.01
N THR A 287 -12.59 21.92 -2.96
CA THR A 287 -11.23 22.05 -3.51
C THR A 287 -10.30 22.53 -2.40
N ILE A 288 -9.19 21.82 -2.19
CA ILE A 288 -8.15 22.16 -1.23
C ILE A 288 -6.93 22.67 -2.01
N ARG A 289 -6.53 23.92 -1.78
CA ARG A 289 -5.40 24.54 -2.49
C ARG A 289 -4.12 24.51 -1.68
N VAL A 290 -3.02 24.41 -2.41
CA VAL A 290 -1.65 24.57 -1.91
C VAL A 290 -0.86 25.52 -2.82
N ASP A 291 0.39 25.82 -2.48
CA ASP A 291 1.22 26.80 -3.18
C ASP A 291 2.27 26.22 -4.13
N ALA A 292 2.36 24.87 -4.23
CA ALA A 292 3.21 24.16 -5.21
C ALA A 292 2.53 22.91 -5.75
N ASN A 293 3.15 22.24 -6.73
CA ASN A 293 2.62 21.03 -7.33
C ASN A 293 2.45 19.92 -6.28
N VAL A 294 1.30 19.25 -6.29
CA VAL A 294 0.95 18.14 -5.40
C VAL A 294 1.17 16.80 -6.09
N THR A 295 1.40 15.77 -5.29
CA THR A 295 1.58 14.41 -5.79
C THR A 295 0.62 13.44 -5.13
N ASN A 296 0.70 13.27 -3.82
CA ASN A 296 -0.09 12.27 -3.12
C ASN A 296 -0.76 12.83 -1.87
N VAL A 297 -1.64 12.06 -1.25
CA VAL A 297 -2.45 12.50 -0.12
C VAL A 297 -2.79 11.32 0.79
N ALA A 298 -2.68 11.53 2.12
CA ALA A 298 -3.04 10.53 3.11
C ALA A 298 -3.67 11.17 4.34
N PHE A 299 -4.59 10.47 4.96
CA PHE A 299 -5.07 10.82 6.29
C PHE A 299 -4.12 10.32 7.37
N GLY A 300 -4.04 11.06 8.47
CA GLY A 300 -3.24 10.71 9.62
C GLY A 300 -3.55 11.61 10.83
N GLY A 301 -2.61 11.70 11.76
CA GLY A 301 -2.84 12.34 13.04
C GLY A 301 -3.40 11.36 14.07
N VAL A 302 -3.42 11.75 15.34
CA VAL A 302 -3.85 10.89 16.46
C VAL A 302 -5.32 10.43 16.31
N ASP A 303 -6.15 11.29 15.74
CA ASP A 303 -7.58 11.06 15.51
C ASP A 303 -7.92 10.66 14.06
N GLY A 304 -6.89 10.54 13.19
CA GLY A 304 -7.07 10.23 11.77
C GLY A 304 -7.69 11.37 10.95
N LYS A 305 -7.76 12.59 11.48
CA LYS A 305 -8.47 13.72 10.85
C LYS A 305 -7.56 14.75 10.19
N THR A 306 -6.26 14.54 10.22
CA THR A 306 -5.32 15.42 9.50
C THR A 306 -5.07 14.87 8.12
N LEU A 307 -5.41 15.64 7.09
CA LEU A 307 -5.03 15.36 5.71
C LEU A 307 -3.61 15.86 5.48
N TYR A 308 -2.70 14.98 5.13
CA TYR A 308 -1.34 15.28 4.67
C TYR A 308 -1.29 15.22 3.16
N ILE A 309 -0.63 16.20 2.53
CA ILE A 309 -0.51 16.32 1.08
C ILE A 309 0.99 16.42 0.77
N THR A 310 1.51 15.54 -0.07
CA THR A 310 2.89 15.59 -0.56
C THR A 310 2.98 16.32 -1.89
N GLY A 311 4.17 16.80 -2.26
CA GLY A 311 4.38 17.46 -3.53
C GLY A 311 5.83 17.90 -3.78
N ALA A 312 6.01 18.88 -4.66
CA ALA A 312 7.30 19.38 -5.07
C ALA A 312 8.02 20.10 -3.92
N GLY A 313 8.92 19.38 -3.24
CA GLY A 313 9.76 19.90 -2.16
C GLY A 313 9.03 20.33 -0.90
N ALA A 314 7.77 19.92 -0.70
CA ALA A 314 6.97 20.31 0.45
C ALA A 314 5.94 19.22 0.83
N VAL A 315 5.51 19.27 2.08
CA VAL A 315 4.33 18.57 2.58
C VAL A 315 3.43 19.60 3.27
N TRP A 316 2.14 19.50 3.02
CA TRP A 316 1.11 20.34 3.64
C TRP A 316 0.26 19.49 4.56
N GLN A 317 -0.40 20.14 5.51
CA GLN A 317 -1.39 19.54 6.39
C GLN A 317 -2.66 20.38 6.43
N LEU A 318 -3.79 19.70 6.62
CA LEU A 318 -5.09 20.33 6.81
C LEU A 318 -5.90 19.51 7.82
N PRO A 319 -6.17 20.04 9.02
CA PRO A 319 -7.13 19.43 9.94
C PRO A 319 -8.54 19.46 9.32
N LEU A 320 -9.23 18.33 9.38
CA LEU A 320 -10.60 18.16 8.90
C LEU A 320 -11.50 17.66 10.05
N GLU A 321 -12.82 17.76 9.86
CA GLU A 321 -13.79 17.20 10.80
C GLU A 321 -13.95 15.68 10.62
N VAL A 322 -13.77 15.18 9.40
CA VAL A 322 -13.89 13.78 9.01
C VAL A 322 -12.55 13.06 9.14
N SER A 323 -12.57 11.79 9.55
CA SER A 323 -11.38 10.94 9.55
C SER A 323 -11.19 10.23 8.21
N GLY A 324 -9.96 9.83 7.92
CA GLY A 324 -9.66 8.89 6.85
C GLY A 324 -10.18 7.49 7.14
N LEU A 325 -9.89 6.55 6.22
CA LEU A 325 -10.11 5.14 6.46
C LEU A 325 -9.16 4.65 7.57
N PRO A 326 -9.62 3.74 8.45
CA PRO A 326 -8.72 3.07 9.39
C PRO A 326 -7.72 2.19 8.60
N TYR A 327 -6.46 2.28 8.95
CA TYR A 327 -5.38 1.45 8.43
C TYR A 327 -5.15 0.25 9.35
#